data_6f544a3ecde6c6c8fa7f0c0e2c0e8d08
#
_entry.id   6f544a3ecde6c6c8fa7f0c0e2c0e8d08
#
_cell.length_a   1.000
_cell.length_b   1.000
_cell.length_c   1.000
_cell.angle_alpha   90.00
_cell.angle_beta   90.00
_cell.angle_gamma   90.00
#
_symmetry.space_group_name_H-M   'P 1'
#
loop_
_entity.id
_entity.type
_entity.pdbx_description
1 polymer ?
#
loop_
_entity_poly.entity_id
_entity_poly.type
_entity_poly.pdbx_seq_one_letter_code
_entity_poly.pdbx_strand_id
1 'polypeptide(L)'
;MWIMNDNDTVLGMGQAAWNGSRWDSLAHRIQPISGNNSAQPTHWFLRYEGDLYACGSFSFLTAEGLWNRQFARLNENLQRWEALECTHLTTSGLQTLVPKDPQNTLYTTGHRTGTICGLTQSCVFRLDDSGFSEWPPFALIPDHPNNLVGYVFDFLGMTYMTGTFRDPYSNNLINFMRFNGTSWEHVPGWDATATIKTISIRNDTLYIGGTFREVGGGPGNLIAYFDGTTWNNMGGGLDYTPVPMSATVLDLEWFNNELYVGGMFNVAGGIPVEGLAVWKGDRWCRLPGDFASNQWDSAKILDITVWRDSLYICGGFTSIDGQPIRQVAQFIGGDSVGDCSLPVALSENYTEEDLTLSPNPTNGPLRLQGLPSGAQRVVVRDALGRVAHVQTTNLYQLELGHLPAGTYIVQVVDAGGAVRGQARFVRY
;
A
#
# COMPACT_ATOMS: atom_id res chain seq x y z
N MET A 1 6.64 -16.09 -13.97
CA MET A 1 7.82 -15.54 -14.68
C MET A 1 7.58 -14.08 -14.96
N TRP A 2 8.57 -13.25 -14.70
CA TRP A 2 8.53 -11.80 -14.96
C TRP A 2 9.35 -11.50 -16.21
N ILE A 3 8.87 -10.60 -17.06
CA ILE A 3 9.58 -10.15 -18.26
C ILE A 3 9.51 -8.64 -18.39
N MET A 4 10.50 -8.09 -19.04
CA MET A 4 10.51 -6.76 -19.63
C MET A 4 11.29 -6.81 -20.92
N ASN A 5 10.86 -6.07 -21.93
CA ASN A 5 11.63 -5.95 -23.17
C ASN A 5 12.58 -4.75 -23.02
N ASP A 6 13.86 -5.04 -22.80
CA ASP A 6 14.89 -4.07 -22.39
C ASP A 6 15.65 -3.46 -23.59
N ASN A 7 15.22 -3.74 -24.83
CA ASN A 7 15.96 -3.36 -26.03
C ASN A 7 15.67 -1.94 -26.54
N ASP A 8 14.66 -1.27 -25.99
CA ASP A 8 14.26 0.06 -26.45
C ASP A 8 14.64 1.13 -25.41
N THR A 9 15.67 1.89 -25.73
CA THR A 9 15.97 3.11 -24.96
C THR A 9 14.97 4.21 -25.37
N VAL A 10 13.92 4.36 -24.58
CA VAL A 10 12.98 5.48 -24.76
C VAL A 10 13.52 6.68 -24.00
N LEU A 11 13.87 7.73 -24.71
CA LEU A 11 14.19 9.03 -24.12
C LEU A 11 12.90 9.70 -23.70
N GLY A 12 12.28 9.18 -22.61
CA GLY A 12 11.11 9.77 -21.98
C GLY A 12 11.52 10.77 -20.89
N MET A 13 11.04 11.98 -20.95
CA MET A 13 11.18 12.93 -19.85
C MET A 13 10.09 12.65 -18.80
N GLY A 14 10.16 11.46 -18.17
CA GLY A 14 9.24 11.05 -17.09
C GLY A 14 7.92 10.44 -17.54
N GLN A 15 7.68 10.25 -18.84
CA GLN A 15 6.46 9.62 -19.35
C GLN A 15 6.75 8.79 -20.60
N ALA A 16 6.26 7.56 -20.63
CA ALA A 16 6.27 6.68 -21.77
C ALA A 16 5.01 5.79 -21.78
N ALA A 17 4.60 5.34 -22.96
CA ALA A 17 3.48 4.44 -23.13
C ALA A 17 3.95 3.07 -23.57
N TRP A 18 3.48 2.02 -22.92
CA TRP A 18 3.71 0.64 -23.33
C TRP A 18 2.60 0.17 -24.29
N ASN A 19 2.94 -0.28 -25.49
CA ASN A 19 1.96 -0.73 -26.49
C ASN A 19 1.71 -2.25 -26.49
N GLY A 20 2.40 -2.98 -25.63
CA GLY A 20 2.37 -4.45 -25.54
C GLY A 20 3.61 -5.14 -26.07
N SER A 21 4.48 -4.42 -26.77
CA SER A 21 5.73 -4.96 -27.34
C SER A 21 6.93 -4.04 -27.14
N ARG A 22 6.70 -2.73 -27.09
CA ARG A 22 7.76 -1.73 -26.89
C ARG A 22 7.22 -0.51 -26.16
N TRP A 23 8.13 0.27 -25.62
CA TRP A 23 7.84 1.59 -25.09
C TRP A 23 7.82 2.63 -26.22
N ASP A 24 6.79 3.44 -26.25
CA ASP A 24 6.67 4.59 -27.13
C ASP A 24 6.78 5.89 -26.32
N SER A 25 7.50 6.88 -26.86
CA SER A 25 7.49 8.23 -26.28
C SER A 25 6.14 8.89 -26.56
N LEU A 26 5.55 9.54 -25.56
CA LEU A 26 4.40 10.39 -25.79
C LEU A 26 4.83 11.60 -26.63
N ALA A 27 4.16 11.85 -27.76
CA ALA A 27 4.58 12.79 -28.80
C ALA A 27 4.64 14.26 -28.30
N HIS A 28 3.78 14.61 -27.36
CA HIS A 28 3.75 15.95 -26.75
C HIS A 28 3.99 15.81 -25.26
N ARG A 29 5.22 16.12 -24.87
CA ARG A 29 5.72 15.94 -23.52
C ARG A 29 5.15 16.99 -22.57
N ILE A 30 4.75 16.58 -21.40
CA ILE A 30 4.70 17.48 -20.26
C ILE A 30 6.14 17.88 -19.97
N GLN A 31 6.48 19.15 -20.21
CA GLN A 31 7.85 19.64 -20.06
C GLN A 31 8.08 20.23 -18.67
N PRO A 32 9.25 20.04 -18.06
CA PRO A 32 9.61 20.80 -16.88
C PRO A 32 9.70 22.29 -17.18
N ILE A 33 9.37 23.12 -16.22
CA ILE A 33 9.58 24.59 -16.32
C ILE A 33 11.06 24.84 -16.55
N SER A 34 11.37 25.64 -17.54
CA SER A 34 12.75 26.01 -17.90
C SER A 34 13.53 26.51 -16.67
N GLY A 35 14.65 25.88 -16.37
CA GLY A 35 15.59 26.30 -15.32
C GLY A 35 15.90 25.26 -14.23
N ASN A 36 15.09 24.26 -14.05
CA ASN A 36 15.39 23.12 -13.16
C ASN A 36 15.35 21.81 -13.97
N ASN A 37 16.50 21.17 -14.10
CA ASN A 37 16.62 19.84 -14.70
C ASN A 37 16.04 18.69 -13.82
N SER A 38 15.27 19.00 -12.78
CA SER A 38 14.57 18.02 -11.99
C SER A 38 13.33 17.58 -12.76
N ALA A 39 13.24 16.28 -13.02
CA ALA A 39 12.04 15.66 -13.55
C ALA A 39 10.83 16.06 -12.68
N GLN A 40 9.81 16.62 -13.32
CA GLN A 40 8.58 16.99 -12.65
C GLN A 40 7.68 15.75 -12.65
N PRO A 41 7.43 15.10 -11.51
CA PRO A 41 6.69 13.85 -11.48
C PRO A 41 5.23 14.07 -11.87
N THR A 42 4.74 13.23 -12.76
CA THR A 42 3.31 12.95 -12.88
C THR A 42 2.98 11.98 -11.76
N HIS A 43 2.02 12.33 -10.93
CA HIS A 43 1.65 11.50 -9.79
C HIS A 43 0.60 10.45 -10.17
N TRP A 44 -0.35 10.85 -11.04
CA TRP A 44 -1.48 10.01 -11.44
C TRP A 44 -1.82 10.16 -12.90
N PHE A 45 -2.16 9.04 -13.51
CA PHE A 45 -2.88 8.95 -14.77
C PHE A 45 -4.23 8.29 -14.52
N LEU A 46 -5.26 8.78 -15.16
CA LEU A 46 -6.59 8.22 -15.08
C LEU A 46 -7.30 8.31 -16.42
N ARG A 47 -7.88 7.18 -16.89
CA ARG A 47 -8.86 7.22 -17.97
C ARG A 47 -10.24 7.47 -17.38
N TYR A 48 -10.88 8.49 -17.90
CA TYR A 48 -12.20 8.90 -17.52
C TYR A 48 -12.98 9.34 -18.78
N GLU A 49 -14.15 8.74 -19.02
CA GLU A 49 -14.98 8.99 -20.21
C GLU A 49 -14.24 8.87 -21.56
N GLY A 50 -13.26 8.00 -21.64
CA GLY A 50 -12.46 7.78 -22.85
C GLY A 50 -11.21 8.67 -22.96
N ASP A 51 -11.15 9.77 -22.23
CA ASP A 51 -9.98 10.64 -22.19
C ASP A 51 -8.96 10.20 -21.13
N LEU A 52 -7.68 10.47 -21.38
CA LEU A 52 -6.60 10.28 -20.42
C LEU A 52 -6.28 11.61 -19.73
N TYR A 53 -6.38 11.61 -18.42
CA TYR A 53 -6.02 12.74 -17.58
C TYR A 53 -4.72 12.47 -16.85
N ALA A 54 -3.97 13.52 -16.56
CA ALA A 54 -2.78 13.48 -15.72
C ALA A 54 -2.83 14.57 -14.66
N CYS A 55 -2.40 14.26 -13.44
CA CYS A 55 -2.11 15.25 -12.42
C CYS A 55 -0.78 15.01 -11.73
N GLY A 56 -0.22 16.05 -11.14
CA GLY A 56 1.09 15.97 -10.48
C GLY A 56 1.83 17.28 -10.42
N SER A 57 3.09 17.21 -10.06
CA SER A 57 3.98 18.38 -9.94
C SER A 57 4.65 18.71 -11.26
N PHE A 58 3.89 18.93 -12.31
CA PHE A 58 4.41 19.25 -13.64
C PHE A 58 3.86 20.56 -14.18
N SER A 59 4.41 21.01 -15.29
CA SER A 59 3.88 22.12 -16.10
C SER A 59 4.13 21.84 -17.57
N PHE A 60 3.33 22.42 -18.43
CA PHE A 60 3.48 22.34 -19.87
C PHE A 60 3.01 23.61 -20.55
N LEU A 61 3.49 23.82 -21.76
CA LEU A 61 3.08 24.97 -22.61
C LEU A 61 1.89 24.51 -23.45
N THR A 62 0.78 25.24 -23.38
CA THR A 62 -0.40 25.00 -24.23
C THR A 62 -0.13 25.41 -25.68
N ALA A 63 -1.02 25.05 -26.59
CA ALA A 63 -0.92 25.46 -28.00
C ALA A 63 -0.94 27.00 -28.18
N GLU A 64 -1.59 27.70 -27.26
CA GLU A 64 -1.70 29.16 -27.22
C GLU A 64 -0.48 29.82 -26.58
N GLY A 65 0.54 29.05 -26.19
CA GLY A 65 1.76 29.58 -25.57
C GLY A 65 1.60 29.93 -24.08
N LEU A 66 0.56 29.44 -23.43
CA LEU A 66 0.30 29.67 -22.01
C LEU A 66 0.85 28.51 -21.18
N TRP A 67 1.44 28.82 -20.02
CA TRP A 67 1.86 27.82 -19.07
C TRP A 67 0.67 27.27 -18.27
N ASN A 68 0.46 25.97 -18.35
CA ASN A 68 -0.43 25.26 -17.45
C ASN A 68 0.36 24.35 -16.50
N ARG A 69 -0.21 24.07 -15.34
CA ARG A 69 0.46 23.30 -14.29
C ARG A 69 -0.47 22.24 -13.71
N GLN A 70 0.12 21.09 -13.37
CA GLN A 70 -0.42 20.07 -12.45
C GLN A 70 -1.64 19.28 -12.93
N PHE A 71 -2.35 19.70 -13.96
CA PHE A 71 -3.50 19.00 -14.50
C PHE A 71 -3.53 19.12 -16.01
N ALA A 72 -3.74 18.00 -16.70
CA ALA A 72 -3.78 17.95 -18.16
C ALA A 72 -4.71 16.84 -18.64
N ARG A 73 -5.32 17.04 -19.81
CA ARG A 73 -6.03 16.01 -20.57
C ARG A 73 -5.26 15.72 -21.85
N LEU A 74 -5.09 14.43 -22.19
CA LEU A 74 -4.49 14.03 -23.46
C LEU A 74 -5.55 14.09 -24.57
N ASN A 75 -5.34 14.95 -25.53
CA ASN A 75 -6.07 14.91 -26.80
C ASN A 75 -5.44 13.82 -27.67
N GLU A 76 -6.05 12.65 -27.72
CA GLU A 76 -5.51 11.49 -28.46
C GLU A 76 -5.48 11.72 -29.97
N ASN A 77 -6.39 12.52 -30.53
CA ASN A 77 -6.41 12.83 -31.95
C ASN A 77 -5.23 13.72 -32.37
N LEU A 78 -4.88 14.67 -31.52
CA LEU A 78 -3.76 15.59 -31.76
C LEU A 78 -2.46 15.10 -31.13
N GLN A 79 -2.53 13.99 -30.37
CA GLN A 79 -1.40 13.41 -29.63
C GLN A 79 -0.68 14.45 -28.74
N ARG A 80 -1.44 15.34 -28.11
CA ARG A 80 -0.88 16.38 -27.24
C ARG A 80 -1.66 16.54 -25.94
N TRP A 81 -0.97 17.00 -24.93
CA TRP A 81 -1.58 17.41 -23.68
C TRP A 81 -2.22 18.78 -23.82
N GLU A 82 -3.43 18.93 -23.34
CA GLU A 82 -4.21 20.15 -23.36
C GLU A 82 -4.54 20.59 -21.94
N ALA A 83 -4.53 21.90 -21.72
CA ALA A 83 -5.12 22.51 -20.55
C ALA A 83 -6.65 22.40 -20.66
N LEU A 84 -7.29 22.10 -19.57
CA LEU A 84 -8.73 22.36 -19.49
C LEU A 84 -8.96 23.87 -19.33
N GLU A 85 -10.06 24.37 -19.84
CA GLU A 85 -10.42 25.78 -19.71
C GLU A 85 -10.27 26.21 -18.24
N CYS A 86 -9.67 27.39 -18.06
CA CYS A 86 -9.42 28.03 -16.77
C CYS A 86 -8.35 27.39 -15.85
N THR A 87 -7.60 26.41 -16.27
CA THR A 87 -6.60 25.74 -15.40
C THR A 87 -5.27 26.48 -15.24
N HIS A 88 -5.28 27.82 -15.21
CA HIS A 88 -4.10 28.56 -14.77
C HIS A 88 -3.88 28.39 -13.25
N LEU A 89 -3.35 27.22 -12.89
CA LEU A 89 -2.99 26.95 -11.51
C LEU A 89 -1.76 27.74 -11.14
N THR A 90 -1.92 28.66 -10.22
CA THR A 90 -0.80 29.50 -9.76
C THR A 90 0.05 28.85 -8.68
N THR A 91 -0.39 27.72 -8.11
CA THR A 91 0.28 27.07 -6.99
C THR A 91 0.22 25.56 -7.02
N SER A 92 1.11 24.92 -6.31
CA SER A 92 1.29 23.49 -6.18
C SER A 92 0.16 22.85 -5.36
N GLY A 93 -0.41 21.73 -5.81
CA GLY A 93 -1.28 21.04 -4.89
C GLY A 93 -2.18 19.92 -5.37
N LEU A 94 -2.47 19.78 -6.65
CA LEU A 94 -3.28 18.65 -7.10
C LEU A 94 -2.44 17.38 -7.10
N GLN A 95 -2.86 16.37 -6.36
CA GLN A 95 -2.08 15.15 -6.17
C GLN A 95 -2.78 13.90 -6.65
N THR A 96 -4.11 13.88 -6.70
CA THR A 96 -4.87 12.66 -6.97
C THR A 96 -6.03 12.96 -7.91
N LEU A 97 -6.31 12.01 -8.80
CA LEU A 97 -7.49 11.95 -9.64
C LEU A 97 -8.32 10.77 -9.20
N VAL A 98 -9.56 10.98 -8.84
CA VAL A 98 -10.46 9.92 -8.39
C VAL A 98 -11.76 9.98 -9.17
N PRO A 99 -12.12 8.93 -9.93
CA PRO A 99 -13.44 8.84 -10.51
C PRO A 99 -14.44 8.59 -9.39
N LYS A 100 -15.52 9.33 -9.38
CA LYS A 100 -16.65 9.06 -8.51
C LYS A 100 -17.77 8.45 -9.34
N ASP A 101 -17.92 7.13 -9.28
CA ASP A 101 -19.06 6.43 -9.84
C ASP A 101 -20.27 6.56 -8.88
N PRO A 102 -21.53 6.73 -9.31
CA PRO A 102 -22.08 6.60 -10.67
C PRO A 102 -22.45 7.92 -11.36
N GLN A 103 -21.92 9.07 -10.96
CA GLN A 103 -22.42 10.38 -11.39
C GLN A 103 -21.59 11.05 -12.50
N ASN A 104 -20.76 10.30 -13.16
CA ASN A 104 -19.94 10.84 -14.25
C ASN A 104 -19.17 12.09 -13.81
N THR A 105 -18.51 12.02 -12.66
CA THR A 105 -17.80 13.14 -12.05
C THR A 105 -16.39 12.74 -11.70
N LEU A 106 -15.43 13.51 -12.15
CA LEU A 106 -14.03 13.37 -11.78
C LEU A 106 -13.71 14.29 -10.61
N TYR A 107 -13.10 13.76 -9.57
CA TYR A 107 -12.57 14.55 -8.47
C TYR A 107 -11.06 14.69 -8.60
N THR A 108 -10.57 15.90 -8.40
CA THR A 108 -9.16 16.14 -8.18
C THR A 108 -8.95 16.68 -6.78
N THR A 109 -7.97 16.15 -6.09
CA THR A 109 -7.72 16.43 -4.67
C THR A 109 -6.27 16.84 -4.45
N GLY A 110 -5.99 17.47 -3.33
CA GLY A 110 -4.62 17.87 -3.00
C GLY A 110 -4.53 18.85 -1.84
N HIS A 111 -3.47 19.63 -1.82
CA HIS A 111 -3.26 20.69 -0.84
C HIS A 111 -4.12 21.91 -1.13
N ARG A 112 -4.57 22.57 -0.05
CA ARG A 112 -5.17 23.87 -0.13
C ARG A 112 -4.13 24.96 -0.44
N THR A 113 -3.80 25.14 -1.69
CA THR A 113 -2.93 26.26 -2.07
C THR A 113 -3.24 26.69 -3.50
N GLY A 114 -4.08 27.71 -3.64
CA GLY A 114 -4.26 28.39 -4.90
C GLY A 114 -5.68 28.45 -5.42
N THR A 115 -5.79 29.06 -6.58
CA THR A 115 -7.05 29.28 -7.27
C THR A 115 -7.11 28.39 -8.50
N ILE A 116 -8.15 27.57 -8.62
CA ILE A 116 -8.53 26.90 -9.86
C ILE A 116 -9.75 27.60 -10.40
N CYS A 117 -9.69 28.16 -11.60
CA CYS A 117 -10.84 28.76 -12.27
C CYS A 117 -11.52 29.88 -11.47
N GLY A 118 -10.78 30.63 -10.68
CA GLY A 118 -11.35 31.62 -9.77
C GLY A 118 -11.90 31.07 -8.49
N LEU A 119 -11.95 29.75 -8.35
CA LEU A 119 -12.34 29.06 -7.11
C LEU A 119 -11.16 29.09 -6.15
N THR A 120 -11.37 29.62 -4.95
CA THR A 120 -10.32 29.79 -3.95
C THR A 120 -10.57 28.84 -2.78
N GLN A 121 -9.46 28.28 -2.24
CA GLN A 121 -9.47 27.69 -0.90
C GLN A 121 -10.15 26.32 -0.75
N SER A 122 -10.20 25.50 -1.81
CA SER A 122 -10.65 24.11 -1.70
C SER A 122 -9.50 23.13 -1.89
N CYS A 123 -9.55 22.01 -1.20
CA CYS A 123 -8.67 20.86 -1.44
C CYS A 123 -9.32 19.81 -2.35
N VAL A 124 -10.60 20.00 -2.69
CA VAL A 124 -11.37 19.07 -3.52
C VAL A 124 -12.12 19.84 -4.57
N PHE A 125 -11.86 19.54 -5.83
CA PHE A 125 -12.60 20.10 -6.95
C PHE A 125 -13.27 18.98 -7.73
N ARG A 126 -14.45 19.26 -8.21
CA ARG A 126 -15.22 18.41 -9.10
C ARG A 126 -15.06 18.91 -10.53
N LEU A 127 -14.82 18.01 -11.46
CA LEU A 127 -14.83 18.25 -12.89
C LEU A 127 -15.99 17.49 -13.51
N ASP A 128 -16.84 18.17 -14.21
CA ASP A 128 -17.94 17.64 -15.05
C ASP A 128 -18.01 18.41 -16.37
N ASP A 129 -19.02 18.15 -17.19
CA ASP A 129 -19.23 18.81 -18.49
C ASP A 129 -19.31 20.34 -18.39
N SER A 130 -19.64 20.88 -17.22
CA SER A 130 -19.71 22.32 -16.96
C SER A 130 -18.37 22.94 -16.56
N GLY A 131 -17.33 22.11 -16.39
CA GLY A 131 -15.99 22.52 -15.97
C GLY A 131 -15.73 22.26 -14.48
N PHE A 132 -14.72 22.97 -13.93
CA PHE A 132 -14.35 22.84 -12.52
C PHE A 132 -15.34 23.55 -11.60
N SER A 133 -15.73 22.87 -10.56
CA SER A 133 -16.54 23.42 -9.47
C SER A 133 -16.02 22.96 -8.10
N GLU A 134 -16.30 23.73 -7.06
CA GLU A 134 -16.04 23.29 -5.68
C GLU A 134 -16.98 22.14 -5.32
N TRP A 135 -16.49 21.26 -4.48
CA TRP A 135 -17.32 20.22 -3.91
C TRP A 135 -17.93 20.71 -2.59
N PRO A 136 -19.25 21.01 -2.55
CA PRO A 136 -19.88 21.68 -1.41
C PRO A 136 -19.68 20.99 -0.05
N PRO A 137 -19.68 19.64 0.06
CA PRO A 137 -19.42 19.00 1.34
C PRO A 137 -18.07 19.35 1.96
N PHE A 138 -17.05 19.67 1.16
CA PHE A 138 -15.74 20.07 1.72
C PHE A 138 -15.79 21.44 2.43
N ALA A 139 -16.69 22.33 2.05
CA ALA A 139 -16.85 23.62 2.72
C ALA A 139 -17.26 23.51 4.21
N LEU A 140 -17.75 22.33 4.62
CA LEU A 140 -18.06 22.04 6.03
C LEU A 140 -16.83 21.65 6.86
N ILE A 141 -15.67 21.43 6.23
CA ILE A 141 -14.40 21.18 6.91
C ILE A 141 -13.76 22.53 7.27
N PRO A 142 -13.35 22.73 8.52
CA PRO A 142 -12.71 23.97 8.95
C PRO A 142 -11.48 24.29 8.11
N ASP A 143 -11.37 25.52 7.71
CA ASP A 143 -10.28 26.00 6.89
C ASP A 143 -8.94 25.95 7.62
N HIS A 144 -7.93 25.34 6.99
CA HIS A 144 -6.58 25.24 7.54
C HIS A 144 -5.54 25.06 6.43
N PRO A 145 -4.38 25.76 6.50
CA PRO A 145 -3.34 25.69 5.46
C PRO A 145 -2.71 24.30 5.30
N ASN A 146 -2.81 23.45 6.30
CA ASN A 146 -2.29 22.07 6.25
C ASN A 146 -3.34 21.05 5.79
N ASN A 147 -4.52 21.48 5.37
CA ASN A 147 -5.49 20.55 4.82
C ASN A 147 -4.93 19.96 3.50
N LEU A 148 -4.95 18.65 3.44
CA LEU A 148 -4.58 17.84 2.30
C LEU A 148 -5.60 16.72 2.17
N VAL A 149 -6.29 16.65 1.05
CA VAL A 149 -7.17 15.52 0.73
C VAL A 149 -6.44 14.56 -0.18
N GLY A 150 -6.43 13.28 0.19
CA GLY A 150 -5.89 12.18 -0.62
C GLY A 150 -6.96 11.63 -1.55
N TYR A 151 -7.94 10.92 -0.99
CA TYR A 151 -9.03 10.29 -1.75
C TYR A 151 -10.37 10.82 -1.33
N VAL A 152 -11.30 10.91 -2.30
CA VAL A 152 -12.73 11.07 -2.09
C VAL A 152 -13.42 9.93 -2.86
N PHE A 153 -14.25 9.15 -2.19
CA PHE A 153 -14.90 7.98 -2.80
C PHE A 153 -16.23 7.66 -2.12
N ASP A 154 -17.11 6.96 -2.84
CA ASP A 154 -18.37 6.50 -2.28
C ASP A 154 -18.26 5.03 -1.87
N PHE A 155 -18.81 4.72 -0.70
CA PHE A 155 -18.88 3.37 -0.17
C PHE A 155 -20.16 3.20 0.64
N LEU A 156 -20.97 2.19 0.32
CA LEU A 156 -22.26 1.89 0.97
C LEU A 156 -23.18 3.11 1.15
N GLY A 157 -23.29 3.93 0.09
CA GLY A 157 -24.19 5.08 0.05
C GLY A 157 -23.69 6.32 0.83
N MET A 158 -22.50 6.30 1.37
CA MET A 158 -21.84 7.44 2.00
C MET A 158 -20.59 7.83 1.22
N THR A 159 -20.26 9.11 1.25
CA THR A 159 -19.00 9.60 0.68
C THR A 159 -17.93 9.65 1.75
N TYR A 160 -16.77 9.08 1.48
CA TYR A 160 -15.61 9.03 2.35
C TYR A 160 -14.52 9.97 1.85
N MET A 161 -13.72 10.46 2.77
CA MET A 161 -12.56 11.31 2.48
C MET A 161 -11.38 10.90 3.35
N THR A 162 -10.22 10.71 2.71
CA THR A 162 -8.94 10.46 3.40
C THR A 162 -7.99 11.62 3.19
N GLY A 163 -7.00 11.77 4.07
CA GLY A 163 -6.00 12.82 3.93
C GLY A 163 -5.44 13.29 5.27
N THR A 164 -5.24 14.59 5.38
CA THR A 164 -4.97 15.29 6.64
C THR A 164 -5.79 16.57 6.62
N PHE A 165 -6.77 16.68 7.46
CA PHE A 165 -7.68 17.84 7.49
C PHE A 165 -8.24 18.08 8.89
N ARG A 166 -8.85 19.24 9.08
CA ARG A 166 -9.46 19.61 10.36
C ARG A 166 -10.76 18.87 10.60
N ASP A 167 -10.86 18.26 11.77
CA ASP A 167 -12.11 17.72 12.27
C ASP A 167 -13.11 18.85 12.54
N PRO A 168 -14.32 18.83 11.97
CA PRO A 168 -15.33 19.87 12.18
C PRO A 168 -15.83 19.96 13.63
N TYR A 169 -15.62 18.95 14.47
CA TYR A 169 -16.10 18.92 15.84
C TYR A 169 -15.03 19.31 16.86
N SER A 170 -13.81 18.80 16.72
CA SER A 170 -12.72 19.02 17.68
C SER A 170 -11.66 20.01 17.21
N ASN A 171 -11.68 20.38 15.91
CA ASN A 171 -10.66 21.19 15.26
C ASN A 171 -9.24 20.55 15.28
N ASN A 172 -9.11 19.29 15.65
CA ASN A 172 -7.88 18.52 15.56
C ASN A 172 -7.61 18.08 14.12
N LEU A 173 -6.37 17.73 13.80
CA LEU A 173 -6.06 17.09 12.52
C LEU A 173 -6.47 15.63 12.58
N ILE A 174 -7.18 15.18 11.55
CA ILE A 174 -7.66 13.83 11.36
C ILE A 174 -7.36 13.37 9.93
N ASN A 175 -7.50 12.10 9.65
CA ASN A 175 -7.11 11.53 8.36
C ASN A 175 -8.20 10.76 7.63
N PHE A 176 -9.35 10.51 8.25
CA PHE A 176 -10.43 9.75 7.62
C PHE A 176 -11.79 10.13 8.19
N MET A 177 -12.72 10.52 7.33
CA MET A 177 -14.11 10.82 7.66
C MET A 177 -15.07 10.31 6.58
N ARG A 178 -16.34 10.24 6.93
CA ARG A 178 -17.44 9.99 6.00
C ARG A 178 -18.50 11.08 6.05
N PHE A 179 -19.15 11.33 4.92
CA PHE A 179 -20.23 12.30 4.76
C PHE A 179 -21.56 11.58 4.59
N ASN A 180 -22.52 11.85 5.46
CA ASN A 180 -23.84 11.20 5.47
C ASN A 180 -24.89 11.91 4.61
N GLY A 181 -24.49 12.89 3.80
CA GLY A 181 -25.37 13.74 3.00
C GLY A 181 -25.67 15.10 3.63
N THR A 182 -25.39 15.27 4.93
CA THR A 182 -25.67 16.51 5.68
C THR A 182 -24.45 17.01 6.45
N SER A 183 -23.72 16.11 7.08
CA SER A 183 -22.58 16.41 7.93
C SER A 183 -21.47 15.36 7.78
N TRP A 184 -20.25 15.75 8.14
CA TRP A 184 -19.13 14.83 8.27
C TRP A 184 -19.23 14.07 9.58
N GLU A 185 -18.88 12.81 9.56
CA GLU A 185 -18.84 11.92 10.71
C GLU A 185 -17.51 11.19 10.77
N HIS A 186 -17.05 10.86 11.97
CA HIS A 186 -15.94 9.95 12.15
C HIS A 186 -16.29 8.57 11.59
N VAL A 187 -15.36 7.95 10.92
CA VAL A 187 -15.54 6.55 10.47
C VAL A 187 -15.56 5.64 11.70
N PRO A 188 -16.63 4.84 11.89
CA PRO A 188 -16.73 3.99 13.07
C PRO A 188 -15.55 3.06 13.25
N GLY A 189 -15.00 2.99 14.46
CA GLY A 189 -13.86 2.14 14.79
C GLY A 189 -12.54 2.53 14.13
N TRP A 190 -12.46 3.66 13.41
CA TRP A 190 -11.20 4.19 12.91
C TRP A 190 -10.55 5.10 13.96
N ASP A 191 -9.40 4.70 14.46
CA ASP A 191 -8.63 5.40 15.50
C ASP A 191 -7.16 5.66 15.09
N ALA A 192 -6.75 5.15 13.93
CA ALA A 192 -5.40 5.36 13.43
C ALA A 192 -5.18 6.79 12.93
N THR A 193 -4.02 7.34 13.26
CA THR A 193 -3.62 8.72 12.88
C THR A 193 -2.68 8.77 11.67
N ALA A 194 -2.22 7.62 11.21
CA ALA A 194 -1.26 7.51 10.11
C ALA A 194 -1.94 7.61 8.73
N THR A 195 -1.14 7.76 7.68
CA THR A 195 -1.64 8.06 6.35
C THR A 195 -2.21 6.81 5.64
N ILE A 196 -3.40 6.93 5.06
CA ILE A 196 -3.94 6.02 4.06
C ILE A 196 -3.31 6.41 2.71
N LYS A 197 -2.70 5.45 2.04
CA LYS A 197 -1.97 5.64 0.76
C LYS A 197 -2.70 5.08 -0.43
N THR A 198 -3.54 4.09 -0.22
CA THR A 198 -4.29 3.42 -1.28
C THR A 198 -5.60 2.87 -0.74
N ILE A 199 -6.58 2.78 -1.61
CA ILE A 199 -7.89 2.19 -1.32
C ILE A 199 -8.31 1.29 -2.47
N SER A 200 -9.10 0.26 -2.15
CA SER A 200 -9.78 -0.56 -3.14
C SER A 200 -11.13 -0.99 -2.61
N ILE A 201 -12.16 -0.96 -3.44
CA ILE A 201 -13.52 -1.37 -3.06
C ILE A 201 -13.92 -2.56 -3.92
N ARG A 202 -14.35 -3.61 -3.25
CA ARG A 202 -14.83 -4.81 -3.94
C ARG A 202 -15.87 -5.54 -3.11
N ASN A 203 -16.99 -5.93 -3.73
CA ASN A 203 -18.06 -6.71 -3.09
C ASN A 203 -18.49 -6.11 -1.75
N ASP A 204 -18.85 -4.82 -1.73
CA ASP A 204 -19.27 -4.07 -0.54
C ASP A 204 -18.25 -4.10 0.61
N THR A 205 -16.99 -4.27 0.29
CA THR A 205 -15.88 -4.24 1.23
C THR A 205 -14.85 -3.20 0.80
N LEU A 206 -14.48 -2.33 1.73
CA LEU A 206 -13.43 -1.32 1.55
C LEU A 206 -12.11 -1.86 2.09
N TYR A 207 -11.12 -2.00 1.23
CA TYR A 207 -9.74 -2.32 1.58
C TYR A 207 -8.91 -1.05 1.59
N ILE A 208 -8.09 -0.88 2.60
CA ILE A 208 -7.20 0.28 2.72
C ILE A 208 -5.78 -0.16 3.03
N GLY A 209 -4.83 0.54 2.46
CA GLY A 209 -3.41 0.37 2.71
C GLY A 209 -2.71 1.69 3.04
N GLY A 210 -1.62 1.63 3.80
CA GLY A 210 -0.89 2.84 4.16
C GLY A 210 0.21 2.61 5.20
N THR A 211 0.35 3.56 6.13
CA THR A 211 1.37 3.53 7.20
C THR A 211 0.78 3.29 8.59
N PHE A 212 -0.52 3.04 8.68
CA PHE A 212 -1.20 2.84 9.96
C PHE A 212 -0.87 1.48 10.59
N ARG A 213 -0.89 1.42 11.93
CA ARG A 213 -0.56 0.20 12.69
C ARG A 213 -1.75 -0.37 13.45
N GLU A 214 -2.68 0.48 13.87
CA GLU A 214 -3.85 0.09 14.65
C GLU A 214 -5.12 0.61 14.00
N VAL A 215 -6.19 -0.18 14.03
CA VAL A 215 -7.52 0.16 13.55
C VAL A 215 -8.55 -0.51 14.43
N GLY A 216 -9.49 0.26 14.99
CA GLY A 216 -10.57 -0.26 15.82
C GLY A 216 -10.10 -0.94 17.10
N GLY A 217 -8.98 -0.49 17.66
CA GLY A 217 -8.37 -1.08 18.86
C GLY A 217 -7.65 -2.42 18.62
N GLY A 218 -7.48 -2.81 17.36
CA GLY A 218 -6.74 -3.99 16.93
C GLY A 218 -5.58 -3.65 15.99
N PRO A 219 -4.63 -4.57 15.79
CA PRO A 219 -3.50 -4.35 14.91
C PRO A 219 -3.98 -4.30 13.45
N GLY A 220 -3.92 -3.13 12.84
CA GLY A 220 -4.15 -2.94 11.40
C GLY A 220 -2.95 -3.36 10.56
N ASN A 221 -1.75 -3.13 11.04
CA ASN A 221 -0.49 -3.51 10.39
C ASN A 221 -0.46 -3.20 8.89
N LEU A 222 -0.61 -1.91 8.55
CA LEU A 222 -0.49 -1.32 7.22
C LEU A 222 -1.63 -1.63 6.24
N ILE A 223 -2.46 -2.63 6.52
CA ILE A 223 -3.57 -3.03 5.69
C ILE A 223 -4.73 -3.52 6.55
N ALA A 224 -5.95 -3.12 6.20
CA ALA A 224 -7.18 -3.56 6.84
C ALA A 224 -8.33 -3.52 5.85
N TYR A 225 -9.45 -4.18 6.17
CA TYR A 225 -10.68 -4.02 5.43
C TYR A 225 -11.85 -3.69 6.36
N PHE A 226 -12.81 -2.95 5.79
CA PHE A 226 -14.02 -2.48 6.45
C PHE A 226 -15.26 -2.99 5.71
N ASP A 227 -16.16 -3.67 6.42
CA ASP A 227 -17.40 -4.23 5.87
C ASP A 227 -18.60 -3.28 5.95
N GLY A 228 -18.37 -2.03 6.36
CA GLY A 228 -19.41 -1.04 6.64
C GLY A 228 -19.75 -0.91 8.12
N THR A 229 -19.37 -1.88 8.95
CA THR A 229 -19.65 -1.91 10.39
C THR A 229 -18.41 -2.09 11.25
N THR A 230 -17.52 -2.99 10.84
CA THR A 230 -16.33 -3.39 11.60
C THR A 230 -15.07 -3.37 10.75
N TRP A 231 -13.96 -3.01 11.40
CA TRP A 231 -12.62 -3.15 10.83
C TRP A 231 -12.10 -4.55 11.08
N ASN A 232 -11.50 -5.11 10.07
CA ASN A 232 -10.98 -6.47 10.09
C ASN A 232 -9.50 -6.50 9.72
N ASN A 233 -8.77 -7.37 10.40
CA ASN A 233 -7.37 -7.64 10.17
C ASN A 233 -7.20 -8.60 8.98
N MET A 234 -6.12 -8.45 8.23
CA MET A 234 -5.78 -9.32 7.13
C MET A 234 -4.58 -10.21 7.49
N GLY A 235 -4.85 -11.30 8.24
CA GLY A 235 -3.86 -12.35 8.52
C GLY A 235 -2.56 -11.88 9.19
N GLY A 236 -2.65 -10.94 10.15
CA GLY A 236 -1.50 -10.36 10.83
C GLY A 236 -0.89 -9.15 10.13
N GLY A 237 -1.36 -8.83 8.91
CA GLY A 237 -0.93 -7.64 8.16
C GLY A 237 0.46 -7.76 7.56
N LEU A 238 1.09 -6.62 7.35
CA LEU A 238 2.38 -6.45 6.70
C LEU A 238 3.39 -5.76 7.62
N ASP A 239 4.68 -6.02 7.44
CA ASP A 239 5.73 -5.40 8.23
C ASP A 239 7.05 -5.28 7.45
N TYR A 240 7.99 -4.50 8.00
CA TYR A 240 9.33 -4.36 7.50
C TYR A 240 10.34 -4.60 8.64
N THR A 241 11.08 -5.70 8.56
CA THR A 241 12.10 -6.03 9.56
C THR A 241 13.50 -5.77 9.00
N PRO A 242 14.45 -5.22 9.78
CA PRO A 242 14.39 -4.95 11.23
C PRO A 242 13.81 -3.57 11.60
N VAL A 243 13.34 -2.75 10.64
CA VAL A 243 12.92 -1.36 10.89
C VAL A 243 11.42 -1.17 10.59
N PRO A 244 10.51 -1.59 11.48
CA PRO A 244 9.06 -1.57 11.24
C PRO A 244 8.48 -0.21 10.84
N MET A 245 9.08 0.89 11.33
CA MET A 245 8.62 2.26 11.07
C MET A 245 8.74 2.70 9.60
N SER A 246 9.50 1.97 8.79
CA SER A 246 9.69 2.27 7.38
C SER A 246 8.70 1.57 6.46
N ALA A 247 7.88 0.67 7.01
CA ALA A 247 6.93 -0.09 6.23
C ALA A 247 5.75 0.76 5.74
N THR A 248 5.31 0.52 4.53
CA THR A 248 4.12 1.16 3.95
C THR A 248 3.52 0.31 2.83
N VAL A 249 2.21 0.28 2.75
CA VAL A 249 1.47 -0.17 1.57
C VAL A 249 1.27 1.04 0.67
N LEU A 250 1.56 0.89 -0.61
CA LEU A 250 1.47 1.95 -1.61
C LEU A 250 0.37 1.71 -2.62
N ASP A 251 0.09 0.44 -2.95
CA ASP A 251 -0.93 0.12 -3.92
C ASP A 251 -1.65 -1.20 -3.64
N LEU A 252 -2.90 -1.29 -4.12
CA LEU A 252 -3.83 -2.42 -3.98
C LEU A 252 -4.51 -2.68 -5.31
N GLU A 253 -4.26 -3.82 -5.94
CA GLU A 253 -4.85 -4.18 -7.23
C GLU A 253 -5.47 -5.59 -7.21
N TRP A 254 -6.66 -5.73 -7.78
CA TRP A 254 -7.34 -7.01 -7.92
C TRP A 254 -7.03 -7.65 -9.27
N PHE A 255 -6.51 -8.86 -9.21
CA PHE A 255 -6.28 -9.68 -10.40
C PHE A 255 -6.67 -11.13 -10.12
N ASN A 256 -7.41 -11.75 -11.04
CA ASN A 256 -7.89 -13.14 -10.91
C ASN A 256 -8.53 -13.46 -9.55
N ASN A 257 -9.34 -12.52 -9.03
CA ASN A 257 -10.04 -12.65 -7.74
C ASN A 257 -9.13 -12.67 -6.50
N GLU A 258 -7.86 -12.32 -6.65
CA GLU A 258 -6.87 -12.19 -5.57
C GLU A 258 -6.44 -10.73 -5.42
N LEU A 259 -6.16 -10.28 -4.20
CA LEU A 259 -5.70 -8.92 -3.94
C LEU A 259 -4.18 -8.89 -3.91
N TYR A 260 -3.59 -8.19 -4.87
CA TYR A 260 -2.16 -7.91 -4.95
C TYR A 260 -1.86 -6.63 -4.19
N VAL A 261 -0.81 -6.67 -3.39
CA VAL A 261 -0.43 -5.58 -2.50
C VAL A 261 1.01 -5.22 -2.74
N GLY A 262 1.23 -3.96 -3.12
CA GLY A 262 2.56 -3.39 -3.36
C GLY A 262 2.95 -2.38 -2.31
N GLY A 263 4.26 -2.27 -2.05
CA GLY A 263 4.74 -1.30 -1.09
C GLY A 263 6.20 -1.46 -0.70
N MET A 264 6.51 -0.96 0.48
CA MET A 264 7.78 -1.14 1.16
C MET A 264 7.54 -1.99 2.41
N PHE A 265 7.65 -3.29 2.28
CA PHE A 265 7.51 -4.28 3.35
C PHE A 265 8.26 -5.55 2.94
N ASN A 266 8.71 -6.33 3.91
CA ASN A 266 9.40 -7.59 3.65
C ASN A 266 8.80 -8.78 4.41
N VAL A 267 7.66 -8.56 5.06
CA VAL A 267 6.88 -9.60 5.73
C VAL A 267 5.39 -9.40 5.44
N ALA A 268 4.68 -10.48 5.08
CA ALA A 268 3.23 -10.51 4.92
C ALA A 268 2.66 -11.70 5.69
N GLY A 269 1.88 -11.45 6.77
CA GLY A 269 1.33 -12.50 7.61
C GLY A 269 2.38 -13.46 8.18
N GLY A 270 3.61 -12.99 8.40
CA GLY A 270 4.74 -13.81 8.86
C GLY A 270 5.54 -14.47 7.73
N ILE A 271 5.11 -14.37 6.47
CA ILE A 271 5.83 -14.90 5.30
C ILE A 271 6.82 -13.84 4.80
N PRO A 272 8.10 -14.18 4.55
CA PRO A 272 9.05 -13.29 3.90
C PRO A 272 8.62 -12.98 2.46
N VAL A 273 8.59 -11.69 2.12
CA VAL A 273 8.23 -11.17 0.80
C VAL A 273 9.14 -9.99 0.44
N GLU A 274 9.04 -9.46 -0.77
CA GLU A 274 9.91 -8.37 -1.24
C GLU A 274 9.10 -7.24 -1.85
N GLY A 275 8.30 -6.56 -1.03
CA GLY A 275 7.49 -5.43 -1.44
C GLY A 275 6.24 -5.80 -2.26
N LEU A 276 6.02 -7.09 -2.54
CA LEU A 276 4.86 -7.59 -3.27
C LEU A 276 4.33 -8.85 -2.59
N ALA A 277 3.04 -8.87 -2.28
CA ALA A 277 2.35 -10.01 -1.67
C ALA A 277 0.94 -10.17 -2.26
N VAL A 278 0.38 -11.36 -2.12
CA VAL A 278 -1.00 -11.68 -2.53
C VAL A 278 -1.81 -12.12 -1.33
N TRP A 279 -2.98 -11.53 -1.16
CA TRP A 279 -4.00 -11.96 -0.23
C TRP A 279 -5.04 -12.84 -0.94
N LYS A 280 -5.21 -14.07 -0.48
CA LYS A 280 -6.14 -15.05 -1.07
C LYS A 280 -7.46 -15.18 -0.31
N GLY A 281 -7.82 -14.14 0.45
CA GLY A 281 -9.04 -14.09 1.24
C GLY A 281 -8.86 -14.56 2.68
N ASP A 282 -7.98 -15.53 2.94
CA ASP A 282 -7.72 -16.11 4.26
C ASP A 282 -6.24 -16.11 4.68
N ARG A 283 -5.33 -15.95 3.72
CA ARG A 283 -3.88 -16.03 3.95
C ARG A 283 -3.07 -15.22 2.96
N TRP A 284 -1.87 -14.85 3.38
CA TRP A 284 -0.87 -14.22 2.54
C TRP A 284 -0.07 -15.25 1.75
N CYS A 285 0.36 -14.86 0.56
CA CYS A 285 1.25 -15.66 -0.28
C CYS A 285 2.34 -14.77 -0.87
N ARG A 286 3.53 -15.33 -1.02
CA ARG A 286 4.63 -14.72 -1.76
C ARG A 286 4.43 -14.96 -3.25
N LEU A 287 4.69 -13.96 -4.09
CA LEU A 287 4.84 -14.19 -5.52
C LEU A 287 6.22 -14.75 -5.86
N PRO A 288 6.33 -15.56 -6.92
CA PRO A 288 7.62 -15.99 -7.42
C PRO A 288 8.42 -14.80 -7.94
N GLY A 289 9.71 -14.80 -7.69
CA GLY A 289 10.66 -13.78 -8.11
C GLY A 289 11.38 -13.14 -6.92
N ASP A 290 12.70 -13.13 -6.98
CA ASP A 290 13.55 -12.42 -6.03
C ASP A 290 13.84 -11.03 -6.56
N PHE A 291 13.18 -10.04 -6.01
CA PHE A 291 13.33 -8.64 -6.40
C PHE A 291 14.55 -8.04 -5.70
N ALA A 292 15.54 -7.57 -6.46
CA ALA A 292 16.70 -6.89 -5.90
C ALA A 292 16.71 -5.40 -6.22
N SER A 293 17.24 -4.60 -5.29
CA SER A 293 17.41 -3.17 -5.45
C SER A 293 18.83 -2.77 -5.04
N ASN A 294 19.45 -1.87 -5.80
CA ASN A 294 20.79 -1.34 -5.47
C ASN A 294 20.73 -0.17 -4.50
N GLN A 295 19.57 0.38 -4.20
CA GLN A 295 19.40 1.60 -3.40
C GLN A 295 18.75 1.36 -2.03
N TRP A 296 18.08 0.22 -1.87
CA TRP A 296 17.29 -0.09 -0.67
C TRP A 296 17.47 -1.56 -0.33
N ASP A 297 17.47 -1.89 0.94
CA ASP A 297 17.58 -3.28 1.42
C ASP A 297 16.37 -4.16 1.00
N SER A 298 15.33 -3.56 0.41
CA SER A 298 14.21 -4.27 -0.20
C SER A 298 13.72 -3.57 -1.47
N ALA A 299 13.21 -4.32 -2.40
CA ALA A 299 12.48 -3.78 -3.54
C ALA A 299 11.25 -3.01 -3.04
N LYS A 300 11.02 -1.83 -3.60
CA LYS A 300 9.84 -1.03 -3.35
C LYS A 300 8.94 -1.11 -4.56
N ILE A 301 7.75 -1.68 -4.38
CA ILE A 301 6.71 -1.67 -5.42
C ILE A 301 5.86 -0.42 -5.22
N LEU A 302 5.83 0.42 -6.23
CA LEU A 302 5.17 1.72 -6.17
C LEU A 302 3.74 1.66 -6.66
N ASP A 303 3.50 0.84 -7.69
CA ASP A 303 2.22 0.74 -8.37
C ASP A 303 2.05 -0.63 -9.01
N ILE A 304 0.82 -1.10 -9.07
CA ILE A 304 0.42 -2.36 -9.66
C ILE A 304 -0.75 -2.07 -10.59
N THR A 305 -0.74 -2.64 -11.78
CA THR A 305 -1.87 -2.44 -12.69
C THR A 305 -2.13 -3.68 -13.53
N VAL A 306 -3.37 -3.87 -13.93
CA VAL A 306 -3.80 -4.94 -14.84
C VAL A 306 -4.06 -4.35 -16.22
N TRP A 307 -3.39 -4.90 -17.22
CA TRP A 307 -3.59 -4.52 -18.59
C TRP A 307 -3.52 -5.75 -19.51
N ARG A 308 -4.52 -5.92 -20.38
CA ARG A 308 -4.65 -7.07 -21.28
C ARG A 308 -4.44 -8.42 -20.56
N ASP A 309 -5.19 -8.63 -19.49
CA ASP A 309 -5.16 -9.85 -18.65
C ASP A 309 -3.76 -10.21 -18.11
N SER A 310 -2.91 -9.22 -17.95
CA SER A 310 -1.59 -9.38 -17.35
C SER A 310 -1.38 -8.36 -16.23
N LEU A 311 -0.70 -8.80 -15.19
CA LEU A 311 -0.32 -7.94 -14.08
C LEU A 311 1.02 -7.27 -14.39
N TYR A 312 1.06 -5.97 -14.21
CA TYR A 312 2.27 -5.15 -14.31
C TYR A 312 2.57 -4.54 -12.95
N ILE A 313 3.83 -4.44 -12.65
CA ILE A 313 4.33 -3.74 -11.45
C ILE A 313 5.36 -2.70 -11.85
N CYS A 314 5.40 -1.58 -11.13
CA CYS A 314 6.51 -0.65 -11.20
C CYS A 314 7.11 -0.39 -9.83
N GLY A 315 8.41 -0.07 -9.79
CA GLY A 315 9.08 0.14 -8.52
C GLY A 315 10.58 0.36 -8.58
N GLY A 316 11.21 0.33 -7.42
CA GLY A 316 12.64 0.59 -7.25
C GLY A 316 13.55 -0.62 -7.45
N PHE A 317 13.07 -1.71 -8.03
CA PHE A 317 13.89 -2.89 -8.28
C PHE A 317 14.81 -2.73 -9.50
N THR A 318 15.95 -3.40 -9.47
CA THR A 318 16.98 -3.37 -10.53
C THR A 318 17.21 -4.72 -11.18
N SER A 319 16.72 -5.79 -10.54
CA SER A 319 16.70 -7.14 -11.12
C SER A 319 15.59 -7.98 -10.50
N ILE A 320 15.17 -9.02 -11.21
CA ILE A 320 14.25 -10.06 -10.72
C ILE A 320 14.89 -11.41 -11.06
N ASP A 321 15.04 -12.30 -10.07
CA ASP A 321 15.74 -13.61 -10.22
C ASP A 321 17.13 -13.48 -10.85
N GLY A 322 17.86 -12.40 -10.50
CA GLY A 322 19.17 -12.10 -11.07
C GLY A 322 19.16 -11.60 -12.53
N GLN A 323 17.99 -11.54 -13.18
CA GLN A 323 17.86 -10.96 -14.51
C GLN A 323 17.72 -9.43 -14.40
N PRO A 324 18.33 -8.66 -15.32
CA PRO A 324 18.32 -7.20 -15.27
C PRO A 324 16.97 -6.60 -15.71
N ILE A 325 15.92 -6.89 -14.96
CA ILE A 325 14.58 -6.33 -15.13
C ILE A 325 14.47 -5.13 -14.19
N ARG A 326 14.30 -3.93 -14.74
CA ARG A 326 14.39 -2.68 -13.98
C ARG A 326 13.07 -1.92 -14.01
N GLN A 327 12.66 -1.48 -12.84
CA GLN A 327 11.59 -0.49 -12.61
C GLN A 327 10.19 -0.89 -13.06
N VAL A 328 10.02 -1.61 -14.16
CA VAL A 328 8.73 -2.11 -14.65
C VAL A 328 8.87 -3.57 -15.04
N ALA A 329 7.91 -4.39 -14.66
CA ALA A 329 7.87 -5.79 -15.02
C ALA A 329 6.43 -6.24 -15.30
N GLN A 330 6.27 -7.17 -16.23
CA GLN A 330 5.03 -7.87 -16.51
C GLN A 330 5.09 -9.28 -15.94
N PHE A 331 4.04 -9.66 -15.21
CA PHE A 331 3.86 -11.05 -14.81
C PHE A 331 3.15 -11.82 -15.92
N ILE A 332 3.85 -12.73 -16.57
CA ILE A 332 3.33 -13.51 -17.71
C ILE A 332 2.73 -14.86 -17.29
N GLY A 333 2.32 -14.96 -16.03
CA GLY A 333 1.60 -16.12 -15.56
C GLY A 333 2.44 -17.34 -15.30
N GLY A 334 1.77 -18.38 -14.93
CA GLY A 334 2.19 -19.70 -14.50
C GLY A 334 1.32 -20.06 -13.31
N ASP A 335 0.90 -21.30 -13.19
CA ASP A 335 0.12 -21.83 -12.06
C ASP A 335 0.88 -21.79 -10.73
N SER A 336 2.07 -21.22 -10.72
CA SER A 336 2.84 -21.02 -9.52
C SER A 336 2.32 -19.78 -8.77
N VAL A 337 1.20 -19.98 -8.13
CA VAL A 337 0.87 -19.22 -6.97
C VAL A 337 2.04 -19.33 -6.01
N GLY A 338 2.58 -18.21 -5.60
CA GLY A 338 3.70 -18.17 -4.69
C GLY A 338 3.45 -18.97 -3.42
N ASP A 339 4.52 -19.32 -2.76
CA ASP A 339 4.48 -20.06 -1.53
C ASP A 339 3.60 -19.34 -0.50
N CYS A 340 2.49 -19.96 -0.12
CA CYS A 340 1.58 -19.49 0.92
C CYS A 340 1.88 -20.18 2.26
N SER A 341 2.87 -21.02 2.29
CA SER A 341 3.32 -21.63 3.51
C SER A 341 4.11 -20.61 4.32
N LEU A 342 3.80 -20.49 5.60
CA LEU A 342 4.76 -19.88 6.51
C LEU A 342 6.07 -20.63 6.32
N PRO A 343 7.21 -19.92 6.17
CA PRO A 343 8.46 -20.63 6.17
C PRO A 343 8.50 -21.45 7.46
N VAL A 344 8.40 -22.76 7.30
CA VAL A 344 8.85 -23.63 8.37
C VAL A 344 10.35 -23.38 8.35
N ALA A 345 10.78 -22.42 9.15
CA ALA A 345 12.19 -22.07 9.22
C ALA A 345 12.94 -23.26 9.84
N LEU A 346 13.20 -24.22 9.01
CA LEU A 346 14.42 -25.01 9.10
C LEU A 346 15.50 -24.12 8.48
N SER A 347 15.94 -23.14 9.23
CA SER A 347 17.19 -22.44 8.93
C SER A 347 18.29 -23.49 9.17
N GLU A 348 18.82 -24.05 8.10
CA GLU A 348 19.94 -24.98 8.09
C GLU A 348 21.24 -24.38 8.64
N ASN A 349 21.22 -23.21 9.27
CA ASN A 349 22.38 -22.53 9.84
C ASN A 349 22.35 -22.36 11.35
N TYR A 350 21.52 -23.13 12.05
CA TYR A 350 21.74 -23.30 13.49
C TYR A 350 22.62 -24.53 13.70
N THR A 351 23.79 -24.33 14.24
CA THR A 351 24.49 -25.40 14.97
C THR A 351 23.50 -25.89 16.03
N GLU A 352 22.89 -27.03 15.78
CA GLU A 352 21.97 -27.71 16.68
C GLU A 352 22.65 -27.96 18.04
N GLU A 353 22.38 -27.10 19.02
CA GLU A 353 22.20 -27.61 20.36
C GLU A 353 20.75 -28.10 20.37
N ASP A 354 20.56 -29.42 20.42
CA ASP A 354 19.28 -30.11 20.29
C ASP A 354 18.29 -29.67 21.36
N LEU A 355 17.52 -28.58 21.09
CA LEU A 355 16.42 -28.20 21.98
C LEU A 355 15.35 -29.30 21.94
N THR A 356 15.26 -30.07 23.02
CA THR A 356 14.27 -31.13 23.16
C THR A 356 13.17 -30.75 24.14
N LEU A 357 11.94 -31.12 23.80
CA LEU A 357 10.74 -30.85 24.59
C LEU A 357 10.13 -32.13 25.12
N SER A 358 9.90 -32.19 26.43
CA SER A 358 9.36 -33.38 27.07
C SER A 358 8.39 -33.03 28.23
N PRO A 359 7.24 -33.72 28.36
CA PRO A 359 6.66 -34.65 27.41
C PRO A 359 6.10 -33.95 26.15
N ASN A 360 6.15 -34.62 25.03
CA ASN A 360 5.56 -34.13 23.77
C ASN A 360 4.93 -35.31 23.02
N PRO A 361 3.59 -35.40 22.89
CA PRO A 361 2.58 -34.41 23.31
C PRO A 361 2.42 -34.20 24.81
N THR A 362 1.84 -33.05 25.20
CA THR A 362 1.63 -32.72 26.61
C THR A 362 0.22 -32.19 26.91
N ASN A 363 -0.26 -32.39 28.13
CA ASN A 363 -1.44 -31.73 28.70
C ASN A 363 -1.09 -30.94 29.99
N GLY A 364 0.19 -30.82 30.31
CA GLY A 364 0.70 -30.18 31.52
C GLY A 364 1.98 -29.38 31.27
N PRO A 365 2.86 -29.31 32.24
CA PRO A 365 4.16 -28.64 32.11
C PRO A 365 5.02 -29.26 31.01
N LEU A 366 5.74 -28.40 30.30
CA LEU A 366 6.67 -28.77 29.24
C LEU A 366 8.10 -28.47 29.70
N ARG A 367 8.99 -29.43 29.66
CA ARG A 367 10.40 -29.25 29.99
C ARG A 367 11.23 -29.06 28.73
N LEU A 368 12.17 -28.11 28.82
CA LEU A 368 13.12 -27.80 27.77
C LEU A 368 14.50 -28.34 28.18
N GLN A 369 15.15 -29.07 27.28
CA GLN A 369 16.52 -29.57 27.42
C GLN A 369 17.32 -29.09 26.22
N GLY A 370 18.63 -28.84 26.41
CA GLY A 370 19.48 -28.30 25.36
C GLY A 370 19.19 -26.80 25.12
N LEU A 371 18.99 -26.01 26.18
CA LEU A 371 18.83 -24.57 26.04
C LEU A 371 20.12 -23.95 25.48
N PRO A 372 20.05 -23.19 24.37
CA PRO A 372 21.21 -22.50 23.81
C PRO A 372 21.87 -21.54 24.80
N SER A 373 23.18 -21.38 24.72
CA SER A 373 23.92 -20.40 25.50
C SER A 373 23.43 -18.98 25.20
N GLY A 374 23.21 -18.16 26.24
CA GLY A 374 22.69 -16.80 26.10
C GLY A 374 21.16 -16.70 26.00
N ALA A 375 20.42 -17.79 26.24
CA ALA A 375 18.96 -17.77 26.33
C ALA A 375 18.47 -16.76 27.38
N GLN A 376 17.60 -15.84 26.98
CA GLN A 376 17.02 -14.81 27.86
C GLN A 376 15.52 -14.96 28.04
N ARG A 377 14.83 -15.51 27.05
CA ARG A 377 13.38 -15.73 27.10
C ARG A 377 12.97 -16.89 26.22
N VAL A 378 11.84 -17.47 26.56
CA VAL A 378 11.13 -18.44 25.73
C VAL A 378 9.82 -17.84 25.25
N VAL A 379 9.56 -17.94 23.96
CA VAL A 379 8.33 -17.48 23.30
C VAL A 379 7.62 -18.71 22.74
N VAL A 380 6.37 -18.91 23.11
CA VAL A 380 5.52 -19.95 22.53
C VAL A 380 4.56 -19.32 21.54
N ARG A 381 4.53 -19.87 20.34
CA ARG A 381 3.62 -19.41 19.28
C ARG A 381 2.64 -20.52 18.90
N ASP A 382 1.41 -20.12 18.57
CA ASP A 382 0.41 -21.03 18.00
C ASP A 382 0.70 -21.35 16.51
N ALA A 383 -0.12 -22.20 15.92
CA ALA A 383 0.01 -22.61 14.51
C ALA A 383 -0.15 -21.44 13.51
N LEU A 384 -0.68 -20.29 13.95
CA LEU A 384 -0.81 -19.06 13.16
C LEU A 384 0.35 -18.07 13.42
N GLY A 385 1.39 -18.48 14.18
CA GLY A 385 2.53 -17.63 14.53
C GLY A 385 2.26 -16.60 15.64
N ARG A 386 1.05 -16.54 16.20
CA ARG A 386 0.70 -15.60 17.27
C ARG A 386 1.37 -16.02 18.56
N VAL A 387 1.85 -15.03 19.33
CA VAL A 387 2.42 -15.28 20.65
C VAL A 387 1.34 -15.77 21.61
N ALA A 388 1.47 -17.01 22.06
CA ALA A 388 0.56 -17.65 22.99
C ALA A 388 1.08 -17.61 24.45
N HIS A 389 2.41 -17.55 24.64
CA HIS A 389 3.03 -17.46 25.94
C HIS A 389 4.45 -16.90 25.83
N VAL A 390 4.88 -16.13 26.84
CA VAL A 390 6.26 -15.62 26.97
C VAL A 390 6.75 -15.86 28.39
N GLN A 391 7.96 -16.40 28.53
CA GLN A 391 8.59 -16.66 29.80
C GLN A 391 10.04 -16.16 29.81
N THR A 392 10.43 -15.41 30.84
CA THR A 392 11.77 -14.84 31.02
C THR A 392 12.55 -15.38 32.21
N THR A 393 11.89 -16.20 33.03
CA THR A 393 12.49 -16.85 34.22
C THR A 393 12.21 -18.36 34.16
N ASN A 394 13.07 -19.17 34.77
CA ASN A 394 12.94 -20.63 34.76
C ASN A 394 12.69 -21.21 33.35
N LEU A 395 13.56 -20.93 32.42
CA LEU A 395 13.37 -21.26 30.99
C LEU A 395 13.36 -22.77 30.72
N TYR A 396 13.70 -23.60 31.71
CA TYR A 396 13.74 -25.07 31.59
C TYR A 396 12.37 -25.73 31.74
N GLN A 397 11.33 -25.01 32.23
CA GLN A 397 9.99 -25.54 32.43
C GLN A 397 8.94 -24.49 32.12
N LEU A 398 8.02 -24.80 31.23
CA LEU A 398 6.89 -23.95 30.85
C LEU A 398 5.60 -24.48 31.43
N GLU A 399 4.82 -23.61 32.07
CA GLU A 399 3.48 -23.91 32.61
C GLU A 399 2.44 -23.49 31.57
N LEU A 400 2.06 -24.41 30.70
CA LEU A 400 1.23 -24.16 29.55
C LEU A 400 -0.23 -24.59 29.70
N GLY A 401 -0.67 -24.86 30.96
CA GLY A 401 -2.03 -25.31 31.26
C GLY A 401 -3.17 -24.43 30.77
N HIS A 402 -2.89 -23.14 30.53
CA HIS A 402 -3.83 -22.14 30.02
C HIS A 402 -4.01 -22.16 28.50
N LEU A 403 -3.13 -22.85 27.76
CA LEU A 403 -3.22 -22.86 26.29
C LEU A 403 -4.29 -23.89 25.85
N PRO A 404 -5.05 -23.59 24.77
CA PRO A 404 -5.93 -24.58 24.13
C PRO A 404 -5.19 -25.79 23.58
N ALA A 405 -5.90 -26.89 23.32
CA ALA A 405 -5.37 -28.02 22.56
C ALA A 405 -4.94 -27.54 21.14
N GLY A 406 -3.76 -27.97 20.69
CA GLY A 406 -3.23 -27.50 19.41
C GLY A 406 -1.74 -27.78 19.22
N THR A 407 -1.22 -27.35 18.09
CA THR A 407 0.21 -27.39 17.78
C THR A 407 0.84 -26.05 18.06
N TYR A 408 2.01 -26.06 18.69
CA TYR A 408 2.75 -24.87 19.10
C TYR A 408 4.23 -24.99 18.76
N ILE A 409 4.87 -23.86 18.60
CA ILE A 409 6.32 -23.73 18.42
C ILE A 409 6.89 -23.00 19.64
N VAL A 410 7.91 -23.58 20.27
CA VAL A 410 8.73 -22.95 21.29
C VAL A 410 9.94 -22.34 20.63
N GLN A 411 10.22 -21.06 20.88
CA GLN A 411 11.41 -20.35 20.44
C GLN A 411 12.20 -19.86 21.64
N VAL A 412 13.49 -20.15 21.68
CA VAL A 412 14.43 -19.62 22.67
C VAL A 412 15.14 -18.42 22.07
N VAL A 413 15.07 -17.27 22.75
CA VAL A 413 15.49 -15.97 22.22
C VAL A 413 16.58 -15.37 23.13
N ASP A 414 17.62 -14.82 22.56
CA ASP A 414 18.71 -14.13 23.25
C ASP A 414 18.38 -12.68 23.64
N ALA A 415 19.33 -11.97 24.25
CA ALA A 415 19.18 -10.57 24.65
C ALA A 415 18.99 -9.60 23.48
N GLY A 416 19.50 -9.92 22.31
CA GLY A 416 19.37 -9.15 21.09
C GLY A 416 18.04 -9.41 20.33
N GLY A 417 17.23 -10.37 20.81
CA GLY A 417 15.99 -10.74 20.15
C GLY A 417 16.13 -11.82 19.07
N ALA A 418 17.34 -12.36 18.85
CA ALA A 418 17.56 -13.42 17.90
C ALA A 418 17.10 -14.78 18.46
N VAL A 419 16.44 -15.59 17.63
CA VAL A 419 16.06 -16.96 17.96
C VAL A 419 17.31 -17.84 17.91
N ARG A 420 17.62 -18.52 19.00
CA ARG A 420 18.80 -19.40 19.16
C ARG A 420 18.45 -20.88 19.16
N GLY A 421 17.20 -21.21 19.34
CA GLY A 421 16.71 -22.58 19.28
C GLY A 421 15.21 -22.59 19.14
N GLN A 422 14.69 -23.62 18.49
CA GLN A 422 13.25 -23.81 18.43
C GLN A 422 12.87 -25.29 18.36
N ALA A 423 11.69 -25.62 18.87
CA ALA A 423 11.14 -26.96 18.82
C ALA A 423 9.61 -26.92 18.79
N ARG A 424 9.02 -27.96 18.26
CA ARG A 424 7.56 -28.08 18.14
C ARG A 424 6.99 -29.00 19.21
N PHE A 425 5.83 -28.66 19.76
CA PHE A 425 5.07 -29.56 20.62
C PHE A 425 3.59 -29.57 20.28
N VAL A 426 2.92 -30.62 20.72
CA VAL A 426 1.47 -30.78 20.60
C VAL A 426 0.86 -30.80 22.01
N ARG A 427 -0.19 -29.99 22.21
CA ARG A 427 -1.02 -29.99 23.41
C ARG A 427 -2.38 -30.61 23.09
N TYR A 428 -2.88 -31.48 23.96
CA TYR A 428 -4.21 -32.09 23.89
C TYR A 428 -5.02 -31.89 25.17
#